data_1596d187d17ce498a139a1dc37e3551b
#
_entry.id   1596d187d17ce498a139a1dc37e3551b
#
_cell.length_a   1.000
_cell.length_b   1.000
_cell.length_c   1.000
_cell.angle_alpha   90.00
_cell.angle_beta   90.00
_cell.angle_gamma   90.00
#
_symmetry.space_group_name_H-M   'P 1'
#
loop_
_entity.id
_entity.type
_entity.pdbx_description
1 polymer ?
#
loop_
_entity_poly.entity_id
_entity_poly.type
_entity_poly.pdbx_seq_one_letter_code
_entity_poly.pdbx_strand_id
1 'polypeptide(L)'
;MKLEELRLKLNSLSIYKKLLEDALLKGIYVFIESLLTDKLDLNEFARHYNSICLNISELIVKKSIRDHIVDLVIVDENPFSIACEHIDYDKIHSMLLKATSSDLKTLELLSRMSSNALKEYALRNLCNLDFEVEVVKGFPDWDFAASSEMNKAKSDGIKSSQDSGCEPSSVFKESIKELLYKGDWDKLTKELSKFYKANGTGIFSSFRAFIWERDGNVGRLKGIASPDNVLLSDFIGYEAERAEIIQNTEQFLEGYSSNNVLLYGDRGTGKSSTVKALVNEYYKKGLRIVEVPKNNLVDFPKILMQLKDRKQRFIIFIDDLAFADDEENYTSLKAVLEGGLQTRPNNVIIYATSNRRHLIKEKFSDRLGLQSGNIEDEIRSQDTIQEKLSLADRFGITIVFSSPDKQNFLEIVEGIAAKRGICCDKEKLKREALKWEMWYNGRSPRTARQFVDWLEGNRTVVSS
;
A
#
# COMPACT_ATOMS: atom_id res chain seq x y z
N MET A 1 -13.54 -37.28 -2.56
CA MET A 1 -14.34 -36.27 -3.26
C MET A 1 -14.49 -36.71 -4.71
N LYS A 2 -15.69 -36.70 -5.28
CA LYS A 2 -15.86 -37.03 -6.70
C LYS A 2 -15.41 -35.81 -7.52
N LEU A 3 -14.45 -35.99 -8.43
CA LEU A 3 -13.92 -34.91 -9.27
C LEU A 3 -15.01 -34.18 -10.09
N GLU A 4 -16.00 -34.94 -10.57
CA GLU A 4 -17.19 -34.40 -11.27
C GLU A 4 -17.99 -33.41 -10.41
N GLU A 5 -18.16 -33.74 -9.11
CA GLU A 5 -18.84 -32.82 -8.18
C GLU A 5 -18.04 -31.52 -7.98
N LEU A 6 -16.72 -31.63 -7.84
CA LEU A 6 -15.84 -30.47 -7.70
C LEU A 6 -15.88 -29.60 -8.96
N ARG A 7 -15.79 -30.19 -10.16
CA ARG A 7 -15.92 -29.48 -11.44
C ARG A 7 -17.22 -28.72 -11.53
N LEU A 8 -18.35 -29.40 -11.24
CA LEU A 8 -19.67 -28.76 -11.29
C LEU A 8 -19.75 -27.57 -10.33
N LYS A 9 -19.20 -27.70 -9.11
CA LYS A 9 -19.17 -26.64 -8.12
C LYS A 9 -18.27 -25.48 -8.55
N LEU A 10 -17.11 -25.73 -9.14
CA LEU A 10 -16.23 -24.68 -9.65
C LEU A 10 -16.89 -23.91 -10.80
N ASN A 11 -17.61 -24.60 -11.69
CA ASN A 11 -18.37 -23.98 -12.76
C ASN A 11 -19.58 -23.18 -12.25
N SER A 12 -20.06 -23.46 -11.03
CA SER A 12 -21.16 -22.73 -10.39
C SER A 12 -20.73 -21.52 -9.58
N LEU A 13 -19.41 -21.23 -9.47
CA LEU A 13 -18.92 -20.03 -8.81
C LEU A 13 -19.49 -18.78 -9.46
N SER A 14 -20.02 -17.88 -8.66
CA SER A 14 -20.68 -16.65 -9.10
C SER A 14 -20.03 -15.39 -8.55
N ILE A 15 -19.90 -15.30 -7.25
CA ILE A 15 -19.35 -14.12 -6.53
C ILE A 15 -17.83 -14.12 -6.58
N TYR A 16 -17.20 -15.27 -6.29
CA TYR A 16 -15.74 -15.46 -6.30
C TYR A 16 -15.21 -16.01 -7.63
N LYS A 17 -15.96 -15.91 -8.71
CA LYS A 17 -15.59 -16.45 -10.03
C LYS A 17 -14.24 -15.92 -10.55
N LYS A 18 -13.94 -14.65 -10.28
CA LYS A 18 -12.66 -14.03 -10.68
C LYS A 18 -11.43 -14.71 -10.09
N LEU A 19 -11.56 -15.41 -8.98
CA LEU A 19 -10.44 -16.14 -8.40
C LEU A 19 -9.92 -17.26 -9.31
N LEU A 20 -10.73 -17.79 -10.22
CA LEU A 20 -10.30 -18.76 -11.22
C LEU A 20 -9.37 -18.16 -12.30
N GLU A 21 -9.19 -16.85 -12.34
CA GLU A 21 -8.22 -16.18 -13.21
C GLU A 21 -6.81 -16.18 -12.61
N ASP A 22 -6.68 -16.46 -11.29
CA ASP A 22 -5.39 -16.64 -10.62
C ASP A 22 -4.61 -17.80 -11.27
N ALA A 23 -3.30 -17.64 -11.47
CA ALA A 23 -2.48 -18.60 -12.22
C ALA A 23 -2.52 -20.01 -11.62
N LEU A 24 -2.46 -20.14 -10.28
CA LEU A 24 -2.52 -21.44 -9.60
C LEU A 24 -3.92 -22.05 -9.71
N LEU A 25 -4.98 -21.27 -9.41
CA LEU A 25 -6.36 -21.79 -9.44
C LEU A 25 -6.80 -22.13 -10.86
N LYS A 26 -6.39 -21.36 -11.85
CA LYS A 26 -6.61 -21.67 -13.27
C LYS A 26 -5.91 -22.96 -13.66
N GLY A 27 -4.65 -23.15 -13.23
CA GLY A 27 -3.91 -24.39 -13.47
C GLY A 27 -4.61 -25.60 -12.86
N ILE A 28 -5.07 -25.49 -11.62
CA ILE A 28 -5.83 -26.53 -10.93
C ILE A 28 -7.16 -26.81 -11.65
N TYR A 29 -7.89 -25.78 -12.06
CA TYR A 29 -9.16 -25.94 -12.79
C TYR A 29 -8.96 -26.71 -14.11
N VAL A 30 -7.98 -26.29 -14.92
CA VAL A 30 -7.64 -26.97 -16.19
C VAL A 30 -7.24 -28.43 -15.94
N PHE A 31 -6.50 -28.69 -14.87
CA PHE A 31 -6.10 -30.05 -14.50
C PHE A 31 -7.33 -30.91 -14.11
N ILE A 32 -8.27 -30.36 -13.32
CA ILE A 32 -9.52 -31.08 -12.98
C ILE A 32 -10.33 -31.39 -14.25
N GLU A 33 -10.40 -30.46 -15.19
CA GLU A 33 -11.06 -30.71 -16.48
C GLU A 33 -10.37 -31.85 -17.26
N SER A 34 -9.05 -31.88 -17.31
CA SER A 34 -8.30 -32.94 -17.99
C SER A 34 -8.46 -34.34 -17.32
N LEU A 35 -8.54 -34.38 -15.98
CA LEU A 35 -8.77 -35.61 -15.22
C LEU A 35 -10.13 -36.28 -15.52
N LEU A 36 -11.07 -35.52 -16.06
CA LEU A 36 -12.42 -36.01 -16.40
C LEU A 36 -12.61 -36.32 -17.89
N THR A 37 -11.54 -36.22 -18.69
CA THR A 37 -11.54 -36.61 -20.10
C THR A 37 -11.06 -38.05 -20.27
N ASP A 38 -11.71 -38.81 -21.12
CA ASP A 38 -11.34 -40.23 -21.40
C ASP A 38 -10.00 -40.37 -22.14
N LYS A 39 -9.32 -39.23 -22.42
CA LYS A 39 -8.07 -39.19 -23.22
C LYS A 39 -6.84 -38.82 -22.40
N LEU A 40 -6.94 -38.68 -21.09
CA LEU A 40 -5.80 -38.29 -20.26
C LEU A 40 -4.77 -39.42 -20.22
N ASP A 41 -3.57 -39.17 -20.72
CA ASP A 41 -2.43 -40.07 -20.58
C ASP A 41 -1.52 -39.61 -19.41
N LEU A 42 -0.56 -40.47 -19.04
CA LEU A 42 0.37 -40.19 -17.95
C LEU A 42 1.28 -38.96 -18.24
N ASN A 43 1.62 -38.71 -19.50
CA ASN A 43 2.46 -37.57 -19.86
C ASN A 43 1.71 -36.25 -19.68
N GLU A 44 0.46 -36.19 -20.05
CA GLU A 44 -0.41 -35.03 -19.86
C GLU A 44 -0.66 -34.78 -18.37
N PHE A 45 -0.94 -35.85 -17.61
CA PHE A 45 -1.04 -35.78 -16.16
C PHE A 45 0.22 -35.19 -15.54
N ALA A 46 1.41 -35.72 -15.91
CA ALA A 46 2.69 -35.24 -15.39
C ALA A 46 2.93 -33.75 -15.69
N ARG A 47 2.58 -33.29 -16.90
CA ARG A 47 2.71 -31.87 -17.27
C ARG A 47 1.85 -30.98 -16.40
N HIS A 48 0.56 -31.30 -16.22
CA HIS A 48 -0.33 -30.53 -15.38
C HIS A 48 0.09 -30.54 -13.91
N TYR A 49 0.45 -31.74 -13.39
CA TYR A 49 0.92 -31.87 -12.02
C TYR A 49 2.15 -30.99 -11.74
N ASN A 50 3.17 -31.08 -12.58
CA ASN A 50 4.39 -30.29 -12.41
C ASN A 50 4.18 -28.79 -12.65
N SER A 51 3.24 -28.40 -13.51
CA SER A 51 2.86 -26.98 -13.65
C SER A 51 2.26 -26.41 -12.36
N ILE A 52 1.45 -27.20 -11.65
CA ILE A 52 0.92 -26.80 -10.33
C ILE A 52 2.07 -26.70 -9.31
N CYS A 53 3.00 -27.68 -9.30
CA CYS A 53 4.19 -27.61 -8.44
C CYS A 53 5.02 -26.36 -8.68
N LEU A 54 5.21 -25.97 -9.96
CA LEU A 54 5.92 -24.75 -10.33
C LEU A 54 5.21 -23.52 -9.76
N ASN A 55 3.92 -23.39 -10.02
CA ASN A 55 3.13 -22.25 -9.53
C ASN A 55 3.17 -22.15 -8.00
N ILE A 56 3.12 -23.27 -7.28
CA ILE A 56 3.25 -23.27 -5.81
C ILE A 56 4.67 -22.85 -5.39
N SER A 57 5.70 -23.28 -6.12
CA SER A 57 7.10 -22.95 -5.82
C SER A 57 7.42 -21.47 -6.04
N GLU A 58 6.72 -20.81 -6.97
CA GLU A 58 6.82 -19.37 -7.24
C GLU A 58 6.17 -18.51 -6.13
N LEU A 59 5.29 -19.11 -5.31
CA LEU A 59 4.80 -18.44 -4.10
C LEU A 59 5.95 -18.33 -3.10
N ILE A 60 6.57 -17.16 -3.02
CA ILE A 60 7.86 -16.79 -2.36
C ILE A 60 8.00 -17.25 -0.89
N VAL A 61 6.94 -17.66 -0.25
CA VAL A 61 6.93 -18.23 1.10
C VAL A 61 6.25 -19.58 1.00
N LYS A 62 6.76 -20.60 1.67
CA LYS A 62 6.18 -21.96 1.76
C LYS A 62 4.68 -21.91 2.09
N LYS A 63 3.84 -21.58 1.11
CA LYS A 63 2.39 -21.48 1.24
C LYS A 63 1.76 -22.73 0.66
N SER A 64 0.84 -23.33 1.40
CA SER A 64 -0.02 -24.38 0.88
C SER A 64 -1.04 -23.80 -0.12
N ILE A 65 -1.68 -24.63 -0.93
CA ILE A 65 -2.84 -24.23 -1.75
C ILE A 65 -3.91 -23.56 -0.88
N ARG A 66 -4.12 -24.09 0.34
CA ARG A 66 -5.09 -23.53 1.28
C ARG A 66 -4.72 -22.11 1.72
N ASP A 67 -3.44 -21.88 2.04
CA ASP A 67 -2.97 -20.55 2.41
C ASP A 67 -3.21 -19.54 1.29
N HIS A 68 -2.92 -19.95 0.06
CA HIS A 68 -3.11 -19.09 -1.11
C HIS A 68 -4.58 -18.76 -1.33
N ILE A 69 -5.48 -19.75 -1.29
CA ILE A 69 -6.93 -19.53 -1.45
C ILE A 69 -7.48 -18.63 -0.32
N VAL A 70 -7.04 -18.86 0.93
CA VAL A 70 -7.43 -18.02 2.07
C VAL A 70 -7.01 -16.58 1.85
N ASP A 71 -5.77 -16.34 1.41
CA ASP A 71 -5.28 -15.00 1.11
C ASP A 71 -6.08 -14.34 -0.03
N LEU A 72 -6.40 -15.09 -1.08
CA LEU A 72 -7.24 -14.60 -2.19
C LEU A 72 -8.64 -14.23 -1.73
N VAL A 73 -9.30 -15.08 -0.95
CA VAL A 73 -10.66 -14.81 -0.41
C VAL A 73 -10.68 -13.54 0.43
N ILE A 74 -9.67 -13.33 1.28
CA ILE A 74 -9.61 -12.16 2.17
C ILE A 74 -9.44 -10.85 1.41
N VAL A 75 -8.73 -10.86 0.28
CA VAL A 75 -8.44 -9.65 -0.49
C VAL A 75 -9.34 -9.48 -1.72
N ASP A 76 -10.22 -10.45 -2.00
CA ASP A 76 -11.04 -10.40 -3.21
C ASP A 76 -12.01 -9.22 -3.22
N GLU A 77 -12.08 -8.55 -4.35
CA GLU A 77 -13.00 -7.45 -4.62
C GLU A 77 -14.16 -7.95 -5.47
N ASN A 78 -15.24 -8.29 -4.80
CA ASN A 78 -16.44 -8.85 -5.40
C ASN A 78 -17.71 -8.14 -4.90
N PRO A 79 -18.89 -8.39 -5.48
CA PRO A 79 -20.12 -7.72 -5.06
C PRO A 79 -20.47 -7.88 -3.58
N PHE A 80 -20.13 -9.01 -2.96
CA PHE A 80 -20.37 -9.21 -1.53
C PHE A 80 -19.40 -8.38 -0.67
N SER A 81 -18.11 -8.47 -0.96
CA SER A 81 -17.10 -7.74 -0.18
C SER A 81 -17.30 -6.22 -0.29
N ILE A 82 -17.61 -5.69 -1.48
CA ILE A 82 -17.94 -4.27 -1.69
C ILE A 82 -19.22 -3.87 -0.94
N ALA A 83 -20.29 -4.68 -1.01
CA ALA A 83 -21.50 -4.40 -0.26
C ALA A 83 -21.24 -4.32 1.25
N CYS A 84 -20.38 -5.18 1.78
CA CYS A 84 -20.02 -5.19 3.20
C CYS A 84 -19.29 -3.93 3.68
N GLU A 85 -18.61 -3.18 2.79
CA GLU A 85 -17.99 -1.91 3.16
C GLU A 85 -19.04 -0.87 3.59
N HIS A 86 -20.21 -0.87 2.98
CA HIS A 86 -21.22 0.19 3.10
C HIS A 86 -22.49 -0.22 3.81
N ILE A 87 -22.84 -1.50 3.75
CA ILE A 87 -24.14 -2.03 4.21
C ILE A 87 -23.94 -2.97 5.39
N ASP A 88 -24.79 -2.87 6.41
CA ASP A 88 -24.82 -3.81 7.51
C ASP A 88 -25.23 -5.21 7.03
N TYR A 89 -24.64 -6.25 7.60
CA TYR A 89 -24.87 -7.64 7.18
C TYR A 89 -26.33 -8.00 7.05
N ASP A 90 -27.17 -7.58 8.01
CA ASP A 90 -28.59 -7.90 8.05
C ASP A 90 -29.41 -7.20 6.95
N LYS A 91 -28.84 -6.21 6.27
CA LYS A 91 -29.44 -5.48 5.15
C LYS A 91 -28.95 -5.98 3.78
N ILE A 92 -27.95 -6.87 3.75
CA ILE A 92 -27.44 -7.45 2.51
C ILE A 92 -28.49 -8.41 1.95
N HIS A 93 -28.71 -8.34 0.62
CA HIS A 93 -29.71 -9.16 -0.04
C HIS A 93 -29.45 -10.66 0.13
N SER A 94 -30.47 -11.43 0.50
CA SER A 94 -30.36 -12.86 0.84
C SER A 94 -29.80 -13.72 -0.31
N MET A 95 -30.04 -13.35 -1.57
CA MET A 95 -29.47 -14.03 -2.74
C MET A 95 -27.93 -13.90 -2.74
N LEU A 96 -27.41 -12.71 -2.44
CA LEU A 96 -25.96 -12.45 -2.40
C LEU A 96 -25.31 -13.26 -1.27
N LEU A 97 -25.93 -13.31 -0.09
CA LEU A 97 -25.43 -14.11 1.03
C LEU A 97 -25.42 -15.60 0.72
N LYS A 98 -26.48 -16.14 0.11
CA LYS A 98 -26.56 -17.55 -0.31
C LYS A 98 -25.52 -17.89 -1.36
N ALA A 99 -25.34 -17.05 -2.38
CA ALA A 99 -24.35 -17.26 -3.42
C ALA A 99 -22.93 -17.24 -2.83
N THR A 100 -22.62 -16.26 -1.97
CA THR A 100 -21.32 -16.18 -1.26
C THR A 100 -21.05 -17.42 -0.42
N SER A 101 -22.03 -17.87 0.37
CA SER A 101 -21.93 -19.08 1.19
C SER A 101 -21.64 -20.32 0.35
N SER A 102 -22.32 -20.50 -0.78
CA SER A 102 -22.09 -21.59 -1.73
C SER A 102 -20.69 -21.56 -2.32
N ASP A 103 -20.24 -20.38 -2.75
CA ASP A 103 -18.93 -20.19 -3.33
C ASP A 103 -17.81 -20.47 -2.31
N LEU A 104 -17.95 -19.96 -1.08
CA LEU A 104 -17.01 -20.22 0.02
C LEU A 104 -16.89 -21.71 0.32
N LYS A 105 -17.99 -22.45 0.32
CA LYS A 105 -17.97 -23.91 0.48
C LYS A 105 -17.21 -24.61 -0.64
N THR A 106 -17.36 -24.12 -1.86
CA THR A 106 -16.66 -24.63 -3.04
C THR A 106 -15.15 -24.38 -2.95
N LEU A 107 -14.75 -23.17 -2.55
CA LEU A 107 -13.35 -22.80 -2.35
C LEU A 107 -12.72 -23.56 -1.20
N GLU A 108 -13.47 -23.83 -0.12
CA GLU A 108 -13.02 -24.69 0.95
C GLU A 108 -12.72 -26.12 0.47
N LEU A 109 -13.59 -26.70 -0.36
CA LEU A 109 -13.35 -28.01 -0.95
C LEU A 109 -12.10 -28.00 -1.84
N LEU A 110 -11.91 -26.97 -2.66
CA LEU A 110 -10.74 -26.80 -3.50
C LEU A 110 -9.45 -26.68 -2.65
N SER A 111 -9.52 -25.95 -1.52
CA SER A 111 -8.39 -25.77 -0.61
C SER A 111 -7.87 -27.06 0.06
N ARG A 112 -8.68 -28.10 0.03
CA ARG A 112 -8.35 -29.44 0.57
C ARG A 112 -7.80 -30.40 -0.49
N MET A 113 -7.50 -29.91 -1.70
CA MET A 113 -6.92 -30.76 -2.75
C MET A 113 -5.51 -31.19 -2.36
N SER A 114 -5.28 -32.49 -2.34
CA SER A 114 -4.06 -33.13 -1.86
C SER A 114 -3.23 -33.68 -3.04
N SER A 115 -1.91 -33.47 -3.00
CA SER A 115 -0.96 -34.06 -3.94
C SER A 115 -1.02 -35.60 -3.90
N ASN A 116 -1.11 -36.18 -2.69
CA ASN A 116 -1.19 -37.60 -2.49
C ASN A 116 -2.43 -38.22 -3.15
N ALA A 117 -3.59 -37.57 -3.04
CA ALA A 117 -4.82 -38.03 -3.69
C ALA A 117 -4.70 -38.08 -5.22
N LEU A 118 -4.01 -37.09 -5.81
CA LEU A 118 -3.74 -37.07 -7.25
C LEU A 118 -2.73 -38.12 -7.70
N LYS A 119 -1.66 -38.33 -6.93
CA LYS A 119 -0.71 -39.41 -7.19
C LYS A 119 -1.40 -40.78 -7.13
N GLU A 120 -2.21 -41.03 -6.10
CA GLU A 120 -2.98 -42.26 -6.00
C GLU A 120 -3.92 -42.46 -7.19
N TYR A 121 -4.56 -41.43 -7.67
CA TYR A 121 -5.38 -41.48 -8.89
C TYR A 121 -4.55 -41.91 -10.10
N ALA A 122 -3.38 -41.31 -10.32
CA ALA A 122 -2.49 -41.67 -11.42
C ALA A 122 -1.98 -43.10 -11.31
N LEU A 123 -1.56 -43.55 -10.13
CA LEU A 123 -1.09 -44.90 -9.87
C LEU A 123 -2.15 -45.97 -10.16
N ARG A 124 -3.42 -45.64 -9.88
CA ARG A 124 -4.54 -46.60 -10.09
C ARG A 124 -5.05 -46.63 -11.52
N ASN A 125 -5.02 -45.49 -12.25
CA ASN A 125 -5.76 -45.35 -13.49
C ASN A 125 -4.86 -45.10 -14.72
N LEU A 126 -3.62 -44.66 -14.54
CA LEU A 126 -2.76 -44.20 -15.65
C LEU A 126 -1.43 -44.99 -15.74
N CYS A 127 -0.97 -45.63 -14.66
CA CYS A 127 0.27 -46.38 -14.67
C CYS A 127 0.02 -47.82 -15.08
N ASN A 128 0.74 -48.29 -16.11
CA ASN A 128 0.68 -49.68 -16.61
C ASN A 128 2.01 -50.42 -16.47
N LEU A 129 3.11 -49.68 -16.27
CA LEU A 129 4.47 -50.20 -16.22
C LEU A 129 5.17 -49.82 -14.90
N ASP A 130 6.10 -50.66 -14.43
CA ASP A 130 6.79 -50.44 -13.15
C ASP A 130 7.56 -49.09 -13.10
N PHE A 131 8.20 -48.70 -14.20
CA PHE A 131 8.91 -47.42 -14.26
C PHE A 131 7.97 -46.20 -14.15
N GLU A 132 6.74 -46.32 -14.65
CA GLU A 132 5.71 -45.24 -14.55
C GLU A 132 5.30 -45.04 -13.09
N VAL A 133 5.17 -46.15 -12.34
CA VAL A 133 4.89 -46.11 -10.91
C VAL A 133 6.00 -45.39 -10.13
N GLU A 134 7.28 -45.69 -10.46
CA GLU A 134 8.42 -45.02 -9.83
C GLU A 134 8.45 -43.52 -10.16
N VAL A 135 8.19 -43.15 -11.39
CA VAL A 135 8.12 -41.72 -11.82
C VAL A 135 7.05 -40.97 -11.06
N VAL A 136 5.82 -41.53 -10.96
CA VAL A 136 4.71 -40.87 -10.24
C VAL A 136 4.98 -40.73 -8.75
N LYS A 137 5.58 -41.76 -8.13
CA LYS A 137 6.00 -41.68 -6.72
C LYS A 137 7.05 -40.60 -6.48
N GLY A 138 7.91 -40.35 -7.45
CA GLY A 138 8.95 -39.33 -7.40
C GLY A 138 8.44 -37.86 -7.57
N PHE A 139 7.16 -37.66 -7.92
CA PHE A 139 6.62 -36.29 -8.04
C PHE A 139 6.67 -35.56 -6.71
N PRO A 140 6.94 -34.22 -6.69
CA PRO A 140 6.97 -33.43 -5.48
C PRO A 140 5.63 -33.44 -4.74
N ASP A 141 5.66 -33.47 -3.41
CA ASP A 141 4.48 -33.28 -2.59
C ASP A 141 4.30 -31.82 -2.23
N TRP A 142 3.06 -31.30 -2.30
CA TRP A 142 2.71 -29.95 -1.83
C TRP A 142 1.80 -29.95 -0.60
N ASP A 143 1.53 -31.14 -0.04
CA ASP A 143 0.74 -31.30 1.18
C ASP A 143 1.59 -30.94 2.40
N PHE A 144 1.93 -29.63 2.53
CA PHE A 144 2.62 -29.17 3.72
C PHE A 144 1.68 -29.29 4.91
N ALA A 145 2.11 -30.01 5.93
CA ALA A 145 1.40 -30.06 7.21
C ALA A 145 1.32 -28.62 7.78
N ALA A 146 0.20 -27.96 7.49
CA ALA A 146 -0.14 -26.71 8.13
C ALA A 146 -0.19 -26.99 9.62
N SER A 147 0.78 -26.53 10.42
CA SER A 147 0.68 -26.45 11.87
C SER A 147 1.75 -27.11 12.74
N SER A 148 2.61 -27.99 12.28
CA SER A 148 3.64 -28.55 13.19
C SER A 148 4.92 -27.71 13.27
N GLU A 149 5.26 -26.93 12.23
CA GLU A 149 6.46 -26.08 12.23
C GLU A 149 6.23 -24.67 12.77
N MET A 150 5.03 -24.11 12.64
CA MET A 150 4.71 -22.83 13.29
C MET A 150 4.68 -22.90 14.82
N ASN A 151 4.35 -24.07 15.39
CA ASN A 151 4.43 -24.28 16.84
C ASN A 151 5.86 -24.62 17.30
N LYS A 152 6.73 -25.18 16.45
CA LYS A 152 8.14 -25.38 16.77
C LYS A 152 8.96 -24.08 16.72
N ALA A 153 8.68 -23.18 15.77
CA ALA A 153 9.35 -21.88 15.70
C ALA A 153 8.98 -20.96 16.88
N LYS A 154 7.84 -21.18 17.53
CA LYS A 154 7.47 -20.49 18.81
C LYS A 154 8.09 -21.15 20.06
N SER A 155 8.54 -22.41 19.98
CA SER A 155 9.18 -23.12 21.12
C SER A 155 10.71 -23.01 21.13
N ASP A 156 11.34 -22.78 19.99
CA ASP A 156 12.78 -22.55 19.92
C ASP A 156 13.06 -21.04 20.03
N GLY A 157 13.21 -20.62 21.30
CA GLY A 157 13.37 -19.26 21.73
C GLY A 157 14.51 -18.48 21.02
N ILE A 158 14.23 -17.91 19.88
CA ILE A 158 14.93 -16.72 19.41
C ILE A 158 14.16 -15.55 19.98
N LYS A 159 14.63 -15.03 21.12
CA LYS A 159 14.31 -13.69 21.59
C LYS A 159 14.78 -12.69 20.54
N SER A 160 13.97 -12.45 19.52
CA SER A 160 14.09 -11.26 18.72
C SER A 160 13.55 -10.11 19.58
N SER A 161 14.43 -9.14 19.80
CA SER A 161 14.22 -7.86 20.47
C SER A 161 12.79 -7.34 20.29
N GLN A 162 12.15 -7.10 21.44
CA GLN A 162 10.93 -6.30 21.59
C GLN A 162 11.10 -4.98 20.84
N ASP A 163 10.14 -4.72 19.99
CA ASP A 163 9.56 -3.48 19.50
C ASP A 163 9.31 -3.53 17.99
N SER A 164 8.44 -4.44 17.61
CA SER A 164 7.63 -4.24 16.40
C SER A 164 6.17 -4.37 16.81
N GLY A 165 5.54 -3.24 17.02
CA GLY A 165 4.12 -3.14 17.32
C GLY A 165 3.32 -3.95 16.31
N CYS A 166 2.71 -5.04 16.79
CA CYS A 166 1.85 -5.90 16.01
C CYS A 166 0.70 -5.04 15.46
N GLU A 167 0.65 -4.81 14.16
CA GLU A 167 -0.36 -3.96 13.53
C GLU A 167 -1.77 -4.56 13.78
N PRO A 168 -2.77 -3.82 14.25
CA PRO A 168 -4.13 -4.36 14.44
C PRO A 168 -4.77 -4.88 13.17
N SER A 169 -4.38 -4.40 12.00
CA SER A 169 -4.78 -4.98 10.72
C SER A 169 -4.21 -6.39 10.54
N SER A 170 -3.03 -6.69 11.08
CA SER A 170 -2.48 -8.05 11.10
C SER A 170 -3.27 -8.93 12.08
N VAL A 171 -3.66 -8.42 13.23
CA VAL A 171 -4.45 -9.17 14.23
C VAL A 171 -5.83 -9.53 13.67
N PHE A 172 -6.54 -8.60 13.01
CA PHE A 172 -7.82 -8.91 12.37
C PHE A 172 -7.68 -9.86 11.18
N LYS A 173 -6.61 -9.72 10.38
CA LYS A 173 -6.30 -10.68 9.32
C LYS A 173 -5.97 -12.06 9.88
N GLU A 174 -5.20 -12.14 10.95
CA GLU A 174 -4.89 -13.39 11.63
C GLU A 174 -6.16 -14.04 12.20
N SER A 175 -7.04 -13.27 12.83
CA SER A 175 -8.30 -13.79 13.37
C SER A 175 -9.21 -14.37 12.29
N ILE A 176 -9.40 -13.70 11.15
CA ILE A 176 -10.23 -14.24 10.05
C ILE A 176 -9.55 -15.44 9.38
N LYS A 177 -8.22 -15.43 9.24
CA LYS A 177 -7.46 -16.58 8.76
C LYS A 177 -7.66 -17.79 9.67
N GLU A 178 -7.52 -17.63 10.97
CA GLU A 178 -7.76 -18.70 11.93
C GLU A 178 -9.16 -19.31 11.79
N LEU A 179 -10.18 -18.48 11.57
CA LEU A 179 -11.55 -18.98 11.33
C LEU A 179 -11.62 -19.78 10.03
N LEU A 180 -11.03 -19.30 8.94
CA LEU A 180 -10.96 -20.02 7.67
C LEU A 180 -10.14 -21.33 7.79
N TYR A 181 -9.10 -21.37 8.63
CA TYR A 181 -8.36 -22.60 8.89
C TYR A 181 -9.15 -23.63 9.71
N LYS A 182 -10.10 -23.20 10.55
CA LYS A 182 -10.99 -24.12 11.29
C LYS A 182 -11.97 -24.85 10.36
N GLY A 183 -12.33 -24.26 9.21
CA GLY A 183 -13.26 -24.81 8.23
C GLY A 183 -14.65 -24.19 8.32
N ASP A 184 -15.66 -24.86 7.73
CA ASP A 184 -17.05 -24.39 7.67
C ASP A 184 -17.16 -22.99 7.04
N TRP A 185 -16.48 -22.76 5.91
CA TRP A 185 -16.39 -21.44 5.26
C TRP A 185 -17.74 -20.88 4.86
N ASP A 186 -18.71 -21.75 4.55
CA ASP A 186 -20.08 -21.37 4.23
C ASP A 186 -20.79 -20.62 5.36
N LYS A 187 -20.35 -20.79 6.62
CA LYS A 187 -20.91 -20.11 7.80
C LYS A 187 -20.19 -18.82 8.14
N LEU A 188 -19.07 -18.49 7.48
CA LEU A 188 -18.22 -17.35 7.83
C LEU A 188 -18.61 -16.05 7.13
N THR A 189 -19.73 -16.01 6.40
CA THR A 189 -20.18 -14.80 5.69
C THR A 189 -20.34 -13.59 6.61
N LYS A 190 -20.80 -13.79 7.84
CA LYS A 190 -20.97 -12.72 8.84
C LYS A 190 -19.63 -12.20 9.37
N GLU A 191 -18.70 -13.07 9.65
CA GLU A 191 -17.35 -12.74 10.11
C GLU A 191 -16.56 -12.05 9.00
N LEU A 192 -16.63 -12.53 7.75
CA LEU A 192 -16.07 -11.88 6.59
C LEU A 192 -16.69 -10.49 6.35
N SER A 193 -17.99 -10.35 6.54
CA SER A 193 -18.64 -9.04 6.43
C SER A 193 -18.08 -8.04 7.46
N LYS A 194 -17.89 -8.46 8.73
CA LYS A 194 -17.27 -7.62 9.74
C LYS A 194 -15.83 -7.24 9.36
N PHE A 195 -15.09 -8.20 8.82
CA PHE A 195 -13.73 -7.98 8.37
C PHE A 195 -13.67 -6.94 7.24
N TYR A 196 -14.47 -7.10 6.16
CA TYR A 196 -14.51 -6.15 5.04
C TYR A 196 -15.02 -4.78 5.48
N LYS A 197 -16.00 -4.74 6.40
CA LYS A 197 -16.49 -3.48 6.97
C LYS A 197 -15.42 -2.73 7.73
N ALA A 198 -14.51 -3.41 8.42
CA ALA A 198 -13.45 -2.79 9.20
C ALA A 198 -12.23 -2.40 8.33
N ASN A 199 -11.82 -3.27 7.41
CA ASN A 199 -10.54 -3.15 6.70
C ASN A 199 -10.67 -2.71 5.24
N GLY A 200 -11.91 -2.76 4.67
CA GLY A 200 -12.15 -2.59 3.23
C GLY A 200 -11.81 -3.84 2.43
N THR A 201 -11.84 -3.71 1.11
CA THR A 201 -11.69 -4.81 0.15
C THR A 201 -10.52 -4.56 -0.81
N GLY A 202 -10.15 -5.56 -1.58
CA GLY A 202 -9.12 -5.46 -2.59
C GLY A 202 -7.75 -5.11 -2.00
N ILE A 203 -6.97 -4.40 -2.79
CA ILE A 203 -5.62 -3.96 -2.39
C ILE A 203 -5.64 -3.02 -1.17
N PHE A 204 -6.75 -2.30 -0.96
CA PHE A 204 -6.89 -1.33 0.14
C PHE A 204 -6.99 -1.98 1.52
N SER A 205 -7.41 -3.26 1.59
CA SER A 205 -7.38 -4.06 2.82
C SER A 205 -5.97 -4.53 3.19
N SER A 206 -5.06 -4.60 2.20
CA SER A 206 -3.72 -5.19 2.35
C SER A 206 -2.62 -4.17 2.56
N PHE A 207 -2.78 -2.96 2.00
CA PHE A 207 -1.75 -1.94 2.02
C PHE A 207 -2.27 -0.63 2.60
N ARG A 208 -1.38 0.10 3.29
CA ARG A 208 -1.65 1.45 3.79
C ARG A 208 -1.14 2.54 2.85
N ALA A 209 -0.18 2.20 2.00
CA ALA A 209 0.46 3.11 1.06
C ALA A 209 0.46 2.51 -0.35
N PHE A 210 0.25 3.36 -1.32
CA PHE A 210 0.17 3.01 -2.74
C PHE A 210 0.98 4.00 -3.56
N ILE A 211 1.42 3.55 -4.73
CA ILE A 211 1.97 4.41 -5.78
C ILE A 211 1.15 4.23 -7.05
N TRP A 212 0.92 5.33 -7.76
CA TRP A 212 0.34 5.28 -9.09
C TRP A 212 1.43 4.95 -10.10
N GLU A 213 1.35 3.78 -10.72
CA GLU A 213 2.25 3.35 -11.79
C GLU A 213 1.52 3.41 -13.13
N ARG A 214 2.23 3.84 -14.17
CA ARG A 214 1.76 3.85 -15.54
C ARG A 214 2.58 2.86 -16.37
N ASP A 215 1.89 1.93 -17.01
CA ASP A 215 2.46 0.99 -17.97
C ASP A 215 1.83 1.27 -19.33
N GLY A 216 2.56 1.97 -20.20
CA GLY A 216 2.02 2.52 -21.44
C GLY A 216 0.83 3.45 -21.17
N ASN A 217 -0.36 3.08 -21.66
CA ASN A 217 -1.60 3.85 -21.51
C ASN A 217 -2.46 3.39 -20.30
N VAL A 218 -2.05 2.33 -19.61
CA VAL A 218 -2.80 1.79 -18.48
C VAL A 218 -2.15 2.26 -17.18
N GLY A 219 -2.92 2.99 -16.36
CA GLY A 219 -2.52 3.37 -15.01
C GLY A 219 -3.14 2.44 -13.98
N ARG A 220 -2.37 2.08 -12.95
CA ARG A 220 -2.83 1.22 -11.86
C ARG A 220 -2.27 1.65 -10.51
N LEU A 221 -3.04 1.40 -9.47
CA LEU A 221 -2.57 1.51 -8.09
C LEU A 221 -1.77 0.25 -7.72
N LYS A 222 -0.55 0.46 -7.24
CA LYS A 222 0.31 -0.61 -6.71
C LYS A 222 0.52 -0.41 -5.22
N GLY A 223 0.21 -1.42 -4.42
CA GLY A 223 0.46 -1.41 -2.98
C GLY A 223 1.94 -1.46 -2.65
N ILE A 224 2.36 -0.70 -1.64
CA ILE A 224 3.73 -0.67 -1.13
C ILE A 224 3.79 -1.60 0.09
N ALA A 225 4.55 -2.70 -0.03
CA ALA A 225 4.65 -3.71 1.03
C ALA A 225 5.39 -3.21 2.27
N SER A 226 6.41 -2.37 2.10
CA SER A 226 7.23 -1.82 3.18
C SER A 226 7.31 -0.29 3.04
N PRO A 227 6.25 0.44 3.40
CA PRO A 227 6.31 1.90 3.42
C PRO A 227 7.24 2.40 4.53
N ASP A 228 7.72 3.62 4.39
CA ASP A 228 8.54 4.29 5.40
C ASP A 228 7.82 4.31 6.76
N ASN A 229 8.48 3.80 7.81
CA ASN A 229 7.90 3.63 9.15
C ASN A 229 8.08 4.86 10.07
N VAL A 230 8.29 6.05 9.51
CA VAL A 230 8.42 7.30 10.27
C VAL A 230 7.14 7.57 11.06
N LEU A 231 7.27 7.86 12.35
CA LEU A 231 6.16 8.23 13.24
C LEU A 231 6.13 9.73 13.49
N LEU A 232 4.96 10.28 13.83
CA LEU A 232 4.85 11.70 14.22
C LEU A 232 5.69 12.00 15.47
N SER A 233 5.82 11.04 16.36
CA SER A 233 6.66 11.13 17.55
C SER A 233 8.16 11.21 17.27
N ASP A 234 8.62 10.84 16.07
CA ASP A 234 10.05 10.85 15.72
C ASP A 234 10.58 12.25 15.43
N PHE A 235 9.69 13.18 15.14
CA PHE A 235 10.06 14.54 14.80
C PHE A 235 10.34 15.39 16.03
N ILE A 236 11.23 16.36 15.86
CA ILE A 236 11.58 17.39 16.82
C ILE A 236 11.58 18.71 16.08
N GLY A 237 11.01 19.76 16.70
CA GLY A 237 10.75 21.06 16.08
C GLY A 237 9.57 21.03 15.10
N TYR A 238 9.09 22.16 14.67
CA TYR A 238 7.94 22.35 13.77
C TYR A 238 6.60 21.82 14.34
N GLU A 239 6.42 21.91 15.66
CA GLU A 239 5.23 21.39 16.33
C GLU A 239 3.96 22.16 15.87
N ALA A 240 4.05 23.47 15.69
CA ALA A 240 2.92 24.31 15.25
C ALA A 240 2.50 23.95 13.82
N GLU A 241 3.47 23.84 12.91
CA GLU A 241 3.23 23.46 11.50
C GLU A 241 2.62 22.07 11.39
N ARG A 242 3.09 21.13 12.21
CA ARG A 242 2.51 19.78 12.24
C ARG A 242 1.13 19.74 12.87
N ALA A 243 0.89 20.52 13.92
CA ALA A 243 -0.42 20.56 14.56
C ALA A 243 -1.54 20.94 13.59
N GLU A 244 -1.29 21.91 12.70
CA GLU A 244 -2.26 22.34 11.67
C GLU A 244 -2.56 21.22 10.67
N ILE A 245 -1.53 20.50 10.21
CA ILE A 245 -1.71 19.36 9.29
C ILE A 245 -2.48 18.22 9.98
N ILE A 246 -2.12 17.91 11.23
CA ILE A 246 -2.75 16.88 12.04
C ILE A 246 -4.23 17.21 12.23
N GLN A 247 -4.55 18.42 12.64
CA GLN A 247 -5.93 18.88 12.84
C GLN A 247 -6.77 18.73 11.57
N ASN A 248 -6.25 19.19 10.42
CA ASN A 248 -6.94 19.05 9.13
C ASN A 248 -7.14 17.58 8.74
N THR A 249 -6.16 16.70 9.04
CA THR A 249 -6.27 15.28 8.77
C THR A 249 -7.29 14.60 9.69
N GLU A 250 -7.35 14.97 10.97
CA GLU A 250 -8.34 14.43 11.90
C GLU A 250 -9.76 14.86 11.52
N GLN A 251 -9.99 16.13 11.17
CA GLN A 251 -11.27 16.60 10.64
C GLN A 251 -11.69 15.82 9.40
N PHE A 252 -10.75 15.56 8.49
CA PHE A 252 -11.00 14.73 7.31
C PHE A 252 -11.42 13.31 7.70
N LEU A 253 -10.76 12.68 8.65
CA LEU A 253 -11.08 11.32 9.11
C LEU A 253 -12.46 11.24 9.79
N GLU A 254 -12.87 12.28 10.49
CA GLU A 254 -14.19 12.39 11.12
C GLU A 254 -15.33 12.67 10.14
N GLY A 255 -15.01 13.01 8.89
CA GLY A 255 -16.00 13.22 7.85
C GLY A 255 -16.36 14.69 7.61
N TYR A 256 -15.69 15.60 8.29
CA TYR A 256 -15.88 17.03 8.05
C TYR A 256 -15.21 17.48 6.75
N SER A 257 -15.66 18.60 6.24
CA SER A 257 -14.99 19.27 5.11
C SER A 257 -13.56 19.64 5.50
N SER A 258 -12.60 19.29 4.67
CA SER A 258 -11.19 19.50 4.94
C SER A 258 -10.48 20.02 3.70
N ASN A 259 -9.42 20.79 3.91
CA ASN A 259 -8.71 21.50 2.87
C ASN A 259 -7.58 20.65 2.26
N ASN A 260 -7.29 20.89 0.98
CA ASN A 260 -6.03 20.46 0.40
C ASN A 260 -4.89 21.24 1.06
N VAL A 261 -3.71 20.61 1.21
CA VAL A 261 -2.58 21.17 1.94
C VAL A 261 -1.36 21.26 1.04
N LEU A 262 -0.74 22.42 1.01
CA LEU A 262 0.57 22.64 0.41
C LEU A 262 1.61 22.88 1.50
N LEU A 263 2.61 22.04 1.58
CA LEU A 263 3.77 22.16 2.44
C LEU A 263 4.94 22.69 1.61
N TYR A 264 5.35 23.90 1.82
CA TYR A 264 6.49 24.42 1.09
C TYR A 264 7.61 24.91 2.01
N GLY A 265 8.80 25.10 1.48
CA GLY A 265 9.96 25.59 2.22
C GLY A 265 11.23 24.81 1.92
N ASP A 266 12.24 25.00 2.76
CA ASP A 266 13.59 24.52 2.49
C ASP A 266 13.71 22.99 2.44
N ARG A 267 14.73 22.51 1.73
CA ARG A 267 14.98 21.08 1.63
C ARG A 267 15.43 20.50 2.97
N GLY A 268 15.00 19.28 3.25
CA GLY A 268 15.42 18.55 4.45
C GLY A 268 14.72 18.94 5.74
N THR A 269 13.65 19.78 5.68
CA THR A 269 12.87 20.23 6.84
C THR A 269 11.80 19.21 7.29
N GLY A 270 11.61 18.10 6.57
CA GLY A 270 10.70 17.04 7.01
C GLY A 270 9.30 17.06 6.40
N LYS A 271 9.02 17.92 5.40
CA LYS A 271 7.70 18.04 4.73
C LYS A 271 7.11 16.69 4.30
N SER A 272 7.82 15.99 3.41
CA SER A 272 7.36 14.70 2.87
C SER A 272 7.25 13.63 3.96
N SER A 273 8.19 13.63 4.91
CA SER A 273 8.17 12.69 6.03
C SER A 273 6.98 12.93 6.97
N THR A 274 6.55 14.19 7.14
CA THR A 274 5.35 14.51 7.94
C THR A 274 4.10 13.90 7.31
N VAL A 275 3.91 14.00 5.98
CA VAL A 275 2.76 13.39 5.29
C VAL A 275 2.79 11.87 5.40
N LYS A 276 3.97 11.25 5.26
CA LYS A 276 4.13 9.78 5.42
C LYS A 276 3.81 9.35 6.86
N ALA A 277 4.23 10.11 7.86
CA ALA A 277 3.96 9.82 9.26
C ALA A 277 2.48 9.87 9.61
N LEU A 278 1.69 10.77 9.01
CA LEU A 278 0.22 10.81 9.21
C LEU A 278 -0.43 9.47 8.88
N VAL A 279 0.01 8.82 7.80
CA VAL A 279 -0.55 7.52 7.41
C VAL A 279 -0.19 6.44 8.43
N ASN A 280 1.03 6.44 8.92
CA ASN A 280 1.45 5.49 9.95
C ASN A 280 0.68 5.66 11.26
N GLU A 281 0.30 6.89 11.60
CA GLU A 281 -0.50 7.19 12.79
C GLU A 281 -1.98 6.80 12.61
N TYR A 282 -2.56 7.15 11.44
CA TYR A 282 -4.02 7.11 11.25
C TYR A 282 -4.52 5.98 10.35
N TYR A 283 -3.67 5.08 9.84
CA TYR A 283 -4.15 3.99 8.98
C TYR A 283 -5.17 3.09 9.66
N LYS A 284 -5.09 2.94 11.00
CA LYS A 284 -6.07 2.21 11.82
C LYS A 284 -7.44 2.85 11.81
N LYS A 285 -7.51 4.18 11.63
CA LYS A 285 -8.75 4.94 11.44
C LYS A 285 -9.23 4.93 9.98
N GLY A 286 -8.60 4.14 9.12
CA GLY A 286 -8.95 3.98 7.71
C GLY A 286 -8.22 4.91 6.75
N LEU A 287 -7.19 5.65 7.19
CA LEU A 287 -6.38 6.50 6.31
C LEU A 287 -5.49 5.66 5.40
N ARG A 288 -5.41 6.06 4.15
CA ARG A 288 -4.51 5.51 3.14
C ARG A 288 -3.80 6.64 2.41
N ILE A 289 -2.63 6.37 1.86
CA ILE A 289 -1.89 7.32 1.02
C ILE A 289 -1.69 6.75 -0.38
N VAL A 290 -1.86 7.61 -1.37
CA VAL A 290 -1.56 7.31 -2.77
C VAL A 290 -0.54 8.33 -3.26
N GLU A 291 0.69 7.92 -3.43
CA GLU A 291 1.72 8.74 -4.03
C GLU A 291 1.52 8.80 -5.54
N VAL A 292 1.39 10.01 -6.08
CA VAL A 292 1.24 10.26 -7.51
C VAL A 292 2.48 11.00 -8.00
N PRO A 293 3.31 10.34 -8.83
CA PRO A 293 4.45 11.01 -9.46
C PRO A 293 3.98 12.23 -10.27
N LYS A 294 4.71 13.32 -10.20
CA LYS A 294 4.36 14.59 -10.87
C LYS A 294 4.11 14.46 -12.38
N ASN A 295 4.76 13.51 -13.03
CA ASN A 295 4.58 13.26 -14.46
C ASN A 295 3.28 12.51 -14.80
N ASN A 296 2.54 12.05 -13.79
CA ASN A 296 1.31 11.28 -13.94
C ASN A 296 0.06 12.05 -13.48
N LEU A 297 0.16 13.37 -13.30
CA LEU A 297 -0.96 14.19 -12.82
C LEU A 297 -2.13 14.24 -13.80
N VAL A 298 -1.89 14.02 -15.08
CA VAL A 298 -2.93 13.86 -16.11
C VAL A 298 -3.88 12.69 -15.84
N ASP A 299 -3.46 11.70 -15.06
CA ASP A 299 -4.29 10.54 -14.69
C ASP A 299 -5.16 10.80 -13.43
N PHE A 300 -5.16 12.00 -12.86
CA PHE A 300 -5.98 12.31 -11.67
C PHE A 300 -7.45 11.86 -11.79
N PRO A 301 -8.15 12.11 -12.90
CA PRO A 301 -9.53 11.65 -13.02
C PRO A 301 -9.67 10.13 -12.88
N LYS A 302 -8.72 9.35 -13.44
CA LYS A 302 -8.72 7.89 -13.33
C LYS A 302 -8.42 7.43 -11.90
N ILE A 303 -7.51 8.12 -11.21
CA ILE A 303 -7.17 7.84 -9.81
C ILE A 303 -8.39 8.11 -8.94
N LEU A 304 -9.02 9.27 -9.08
CA LEU A 304 -10.22 9.65 -8.32
C LEU A 304 -11.37 8.66 -8.51
N MET A 305 -11.57 8.15 -9.74
CA MET A 305 -12.57 7.12 -10.03
C MET A 305 -12.31 5.81 -9.28
N GLN A 306 -11.05 5.39 -9.14
CA GLN A 306 -10.69 4.17 -8.41
C GLN A 306 -10.84 4.32 -6.89
N LEU A 307 -10.69 5.53 -6.37
CA LEU A 307 -10.82 5.85 -4.94
C LEU A 307 -12.23 6.22 -4.53
N LYS A 308 -13.05 6.68 -5.50
CA LYS A 308 -14.43 7.05 -5.27
C LYS A 308 -15.21 5.86 -4.68
N ASP A 309 -16.15 6.16 -3.82
CA ASP A 309 -17.07 5.18 -3.21
C ASP A 309 -16.38 4.09 -2.36
N ARG A 310 -15.10 4.30 -1.97
CA ARG A 310 -14.42 3.48 -0.99
C ARG A 310 -14.69 3.98 0.43
N LYS A 311 -14.74 3.07 1.38
CA LYS A 311 -14.91 3.42 2.80
C LYS A 311 -13.68 4.13 3.37
N GLN A 312 -12.50 3.77 2.89
CA GLN A 312 -11.24 4.36 3.32
C GLN A 312 -11.16 5.83 2.90
N ARG A 313 -10.37 6.60 3.65
CA ARG A 313 -10.03 7.97 3.35
C ARG A 313 -8.62 8.03 2.78
N PHE A 314 -8.45 8.81 1.74
CA PHE A 314 -7.22 8.82 0.95
C PHE A 314 -6.57 10.20 0.96
N ILE A 315 -5.29 10.23 1.30
CA ILE A 315 -4.41 11.36 0.96
C ILE A 315 -3.79 11.04 -0.39
N ILE A 316 -4.09 11.83 -1.43
CA ILE A 316 -3.27 11.85 -2.64
C ILE A 316 -2.06 12.72 -2.35
N PHE A 317 -0.88 12.11 -2.42
CA PHE A 317 0.37 12.74 -2.09
C PHE A 317 1.19 13.03 -3.35
N ILE A 318 1.57 14.31 -3.51
CA ILE A 318 2.41 14.77 -4.61
C ILE A 318 3.69 15.33 -3.99
N ASP A 319 4.78 14.57 -4.12
CA ASP A 319 6.07 14.98 -3.57
C ASP A 319 6.88 15.83 -4.56
N ASP A 320 7.57 16.85 -4.04
CA ASP A 320 8.42 17.79 -4.78
C ASP A 320 7.70 18.42 -5.99
N LEU A 321 6.48 18.94 -5.75
CA LEU A 321 5.67 19.58 -6.77
C LEU A 321 6.37 20.85 -7.28
N ALA A 322 6.75 20.82 -8.53
CA ALA A 322 7.30 21.95 -9.24
C ALA A 322 7.04 21.78 -10.74
N PHE A 323 6.43 22.77 -11.37
CA PHE A 323 6.21 22.78 -12.81
C PHE A 323 7.34 23.59 -13.46
N ALA A 324 8.07 22.95 -14.39
CA ALA A 324 9.11 23.62 -15.16
C ALA A 324 8.53 24.18 -16.48
N ASP A 325 7.98 23.30 -17.33
CA ASP A 325 7.42 23.62 -18.64
C ASP A 325 6.28 22.63 -19.01
N ASP A 326 5.69 21.97 -18.01
CA ASP A 326 4.68 20.94 -18.22
C ASP A 326 3.28 21.52 -18.00
N GLU A 327 2.76 22.16 -19.06
CA GLU A 327 1.43 22.79 -19.03
C GLU A 327 0.29 21.79 -18.84
N GLU A 328 0.45 20.54 -19.31
CA GLU A 328 -0.59 19.54 -19.24
C GLU A 328 -0.81 19.05 -17.79
N ASN A 329 0.28 18.72 -17.09
CA ASN A 329 0.22 18.34 -15.68
C ASN A 329 -0.27 19.50 -14.78
N TYR A 330 0.16 20.74 -15.08
CA TYR A 330 -0.32 21.93 -14.39
C TYR A 330 -1.83 22.10 -14.55
N THR A 331 -2.33 22.05 -15.78
CA THR A 331 -3.75 22.22 -16.10
C THR A 331 -4.60 21.13 -15.45
N SER A 332 -4.11 19.90 -15.46
CA SER A 332 -4.79 18.76 -14.82
C SER A 332 -4.93 18.94 -13.32
N LEU A 333 -3.88 19.34 -12.64
CA LEU A 333 -3.93 19.60 -11.19
C LEU A 333 -4.83 20.81 -10.87
N LYS A 334 -4.74 21.90 -11.65
CA LYS A 334 -5.58 23.09 -11.53
C LYS A 334 -7.06 22.71 -11.59
N ALA A 335 -7.47 21.95 -12.61
CA ALA A 335 -8.85 21.50 -12.80
C ALA A 335 -9.39 20.70 -11.59
N VAL A 336 -8.55 19.87 -10.99
CA VAL A 336 -8.94 19.07 -9.81
C VAL A 336 -9.05 19.93 -8.54
N LEU A 337 -8.15 20.89 -8.36
CA LEU A 337 -8.18 21.81 -7.19
C LEU A 337 -9.33 22.82 -7.27
N GLU A 338 -9.70 23.27 -8.46
CA GLU A 338 -10.80 24.22 -8.70
C GLU A 338 -12.19 23.57 -8.58
N GLY A 339 -12.26 22.24 -8.57
CA GLY A 339 -13.54 21.55 -8.50
C GLY A 339 -14.33 21.64 -9.81
N GLY A 340 -13.70 21.28 -10.95
CA GLY A 340 -14.35 21.18 -12.25
C GLY A 340 -15.58 20.26 -12.21
N LEU A 341 -16.18 19.91 -13.37
CA LEU A 341 -17.38 19.05 -13.47
C LEU A 341 -17.25 17.69 -12.72
N GLN A 342 -16.02 17.19 -12.53
CA GLN A 342 -15.71 16.10 -11.61
C GLN A 342 -15.23 16.65 -10.28
N THR A 343 -16.14 16.77 -9.34
CA THR A 343 -15.81 17.18 -7.97
C THR A 343 -14.96 16.10 -7.30
N ARG A 344 -13.98 16.52 -6.51
CA ARG A 344 -13.19 15.64 -5.64
C ARG A 344 -14.12 14.82 -4.75
N PRO A 345 -13.99 13.49 -4.69
CA PRO A 345 -14.76 12.66 -3.76
C PRO A 345 -14.52 13.08 -2.30
N ASN A 346 -15.54 13.00 -1.46
CA ASN A 346 -15.45 13.40 -0.04
C ASN A 346 -14.46 12.54 0.78
N ASN A 347 -14.07 11.39 0.26
CA ASN A 347 -13.10 10.50 0.88
C ASN A 347 -11.66 10.69 0.36
N VAL A 348 -11.41 11.77 -0.39
CA VAL A 348 -10.08 12.08 -0.96
C VAL A 348 -9.66 13.49 -0.57
N ILE A 349 -8.39 13.67 -0.18
CA ILE A 349 -7.75 14.97 0.08
C ILE A 349 -6.38 15.01 -0.61
N ILE A 350 -5.91 16.17 -1.01
CA ILE A 350 -4.64 16.31 -1.73
C ILE A 350 -3.63 17.01 -0.84
N TYR A 351 -2.49 16.37 -0.60
CA TYR A 351 -1.34 16.93 0.09
C TYR A 351 -0.15 17.01 -0.87
N ALA A 352 0.40 18.20 -1.02
CA ALA A 352 1.56 18.40 -1.88
C ALA A 352 2.72 18.99 -1.09
N THR A 353 3.95 18.63 -1.47
CA THR A 353 5.15 19.29 -0.96
C THR A 353 5.84 20.05 -2.07
N SER A 354 6.50 21.16 -1.72
CA SER A 354 7.34 21.90 -2.65
C SER A 354 8.57 22.48 -1.93
N ASN A 355 9.68 22.52 -2.66
CA ASN A 355 10.89 23.22 -2.19
C ASN A 355 10.91 24.69 -2.63
N ARG A 356 9.82 25.21 -3.20
CA ARG A 356 9.70 26.55 -3.74
C ARG A 356 8.43 27.20 -3.25
N ARG A 357 8.50 28.48 -2.95
CA ARG A 357 7.33 29.29 -2.62
C ARG A 357 6.39 29.40 -3.84
N HIS A 358 6.99 29.59 -4.99
CA HIS A 358 6.28 29.60 -6.27
C HIS A 358 6.47 28.23 -6.95
N LEU A 359 5.37 27.53 -7.20
CA LEU A 359 5.36 26.18 -7.77
C LEU A 359 5.95 26.10 -9.20
N ILE A 360 6.16 27.26 -9.82
CA ILE A 360 6.65 27.39 -11.19
C ILE A 360 7.96 28.17 -11.23
N LYS A 361 8.88 27.72 -12.07
CA LYS A 361 10.11 28.46 -12.37
C LYS A 361 9.76 29.72 -13.18
N GLU A 362 10.09 30.88 -12.63
CA GLU A 362 10.23 32.07 -13.44
C GLU A 362 11.41 31.88 -14.40
N LYS A 363 11.18 31.93 -15.69
CA LYS A 363 12.25 32.00 -16.67
C LYS A 363 12.78 33.42 -16.74
N PHE A 364 14.06 33.58 -17.01
CA PHE A 364 14.64 34.90 -17.34
C PHE A 364 13.94 35.53 -18.55
N SER A 365 13.41 34.71 -19.48
CA SER A 365 12.59 35.16 -20.60
C SER A 365 11.27 35.81 -20.16
N ASP A 366 10.65 35.32 -19.07
CA ASP A 366 9.40 35.88 -18.55
C ASP A 366 9.64 37.30 -17.94
N ARG A 367 10.87 37.52 -17.42
CA ARG A 367 11.31 38.86 -16.94
C ARG A 367 11.76 39.77 -18.08
N LEU A 368 12.29 39.23 -19.19
CA LEU A 368 12.67 40.00 -20.38
C LEU A 368 11.44 40.49 -21.15
N GLY A 369 10.33 39.72 -21.13
CA GLY A 369 9.03 40.17 -21.66
C GLY A 369 8.49 41.42 -20.99
N LEU A 370 8.77 41.61 -19.68
CA LEU A 370 8.44 42.81 -18.93
C LEU A 370 9.30 44.06 -19.30
N GLN A 371 10.39 43.87 -20.08
CA GLN A 371 11.30 44.94 -20.51
C GLN A 371 11.27 45.15 -22.03
N SER A 372 10.45 44.35 -22.76
CA SER A 372 10.45 44.37 -24.22
C SER A 372 9.71 45.54 -24.88
N GLY A 373 9.06 46.41 -24.09
CA GLY A 373 8.36 47.60 -24.60
C GLY A 373 7.14 47.30 -25.49
N ASN A 374 6.74 46.06 -25.64
CA ASN A 374 5.52 45.60 -26.30
C ASN A 374 4.44 45.31 -25.24
N ILE A 375 3.42 46.14 -25.20
CA ILE A 375 2.31 46.04 -24.21
C ILE A 375 1.62 44.69 -24.24
N GLU A 376 1.52 44.02 -25.39
CA GLU A 376 0.92 42.69 -25.51
C GLU A 376 1.80 41.57 -24.90
N ASP A 377 3.12 41.66 -25.00
CA ASP A 377 4.06 40.69 -24.40
C ASP A 377 4.16 40.90 -22.87
N GLU A 378 4.04 42.14 -22.39
CA GLU A 378 3.99 42.46 -20.96
C GLU A 378 2.69 41.96 -20.31
N ILE A 379 1.54 42.12 -20.96
CA ILE A 379 0.25 41.63 -20.46
C ILE A 379 0.25 40.10 -20.42
N ARG A 380 0.71 39.41 -21.47
CA ARG A 380 0.80 37.94 -21.51
C ARG A 380 1.75 37.37 -20.47
N SER A 381 2.88 38.04 -20.21
CA SER A 381 3.82 37.59 -19.18
C SER A 381 3.28 37.85 -17.78
N GLN A 382 2.56 38.92 -17.51
CA GLN A 382 1.89 39.21 -16.23
C GLN A 382 0.73 38.23 -15.98
N ASP A 383 -0.11 37.99 -16.99
CA ASP A 383 -1.22 37.03 -16.87
C ASP A 383 -0.68 35.59 -16.61
N THR A 384 0.39 35.21 -17.27
CA THR A 384 1.04 33.90 -17.04
C THR A 384 1.64 33.81 -15.65
N ILE A 385 2.26 34.87 -15.13
CA ILE A 385 2.82 34.90 -13.77
C ILE A 385 1.69 34.90 -12.73
N GLN A 386 0.61 35.65 -12.92
CA GLN A 386 -0.55 35.65 -12.03
C GLN A 386 -1.30 34.30 -12.04
N GLU A 387 -1.47 33.70 -13.19
CA GLU A 387 -2.06 32.35 -13.29
C GLU A 387 -1.21 31.28 -12.59
N LYS A 388 0.08 31.40 -12.72
CA LYS A 388 1.08 30.52 -12.09
C LYS A 388 1.15 30.69 -10.57
N LEU A 389 1.00 31.91 -10.05
CA LEU A 389 0.91 32.20 -8.60
C LEU A 389 -0.40 31.67 -8.00
N SER A 390 -1.48 31.66 -8.78
CA SER A 390 -2.81 31.29 -8.33
C SER A 390 -2.98 29.81 -7.96
N LEU A 391 -2.06 28.92 -8.36
CA LEU A 391 -2.18 27.49 -8.01
C LEU A 391 -1.93 27.23 -6.51
N ALA A 392 -0.98 27.94 -5.90
CA ALA A 392 -0.72 27.81 -4.46
C ALA A 392 -1.93 28.28 -3.64
N ASP A 393 -2.63 29.33 -4.09
CA ASP A 393 -3.81 29.87 -3.43
C ASP A 393 -5.03 28.93 -3.49
N ARG A 394 -5.01 27.92 -4.38
CA ARG A 394 -6.06 26.88 -4.48
C ARG A 394 -5.91 25.76 -3.45
N PHE A 395 -4.75 25.66 -2.80
CA PHE A 395 -4.64 24.87 -1.59
C PHE A 395 -5.24 25.69 -0.45
N GLY A 396 -6.25 25.14 0.21
CA GLY A 396 -6.93 25.86 1.31
C GLY A 396 -6.05 26.09 2.52
N ILE A 397 -4.99 25.29 2.70
CA ILE A 397 -3.99 25.41 3.76
C ILE A 397 -2.60 25.39 3.13
N THR A 398 -1.79 26.39 3.49
CA THR A 398 -0.41 26.50 3.02
C THR A 398 0.53 26.65 4.22
N ILE A 399 1.40 25.68 4.45
CA ILE A 399 2.27 25.62 5.63
C ILE A 399 3.74 25.75 5.22
N VAL A 400 4.47 26.60 5.93
CA VAL A 400 5.86 26.92 5.62
C VAL A 400 6.82 26.20 6.53
N PHE A 401 7.70 25.40 5.96
CA PHE A 401 8.81 24.72 6.66
C PHE A 401 10.13 25.44 6.35
N SER A 402 10.42 26.50 7.08
CA SER A 402 11.68 27.24 6.93
C SER A 402 12.87 26.49 7.54
N SER A 403 14.07 26.75 7.05
CA SER A 403 15.29 26.28 7.72
C SER A 403 15.33 26.76 9.18
N PRO A 404 15.71 25.88 10.13
CA PRO A 404 15.75 26.24 11.54
C PRO A 404 16.88 27.28 11.77
N ASP A 405 16.64 28.20 12.69
CA ASP A 405 17.70 29.04 13.18
C ASP A 405 18.75 28.22 13.96
N LYS A 406 19.79 28.88 14.46
CA LYS A 406 20.89 28.20 15.18
C LYS A 406 20.37 27.47 16.44
N GLN A 407 19.48 28.11 17.19
CA GLN A 407 18.97 27.56 18.44
C GLN A 407 18.07 26.35 18.17
N ASN A 408 17.10 26.49 17.29
CA ASN A 408 16.18 25.42 16.89
C ASN A 408 16.92 24.24 16.26
N PHE A 409 18.00 24.49 15.47
CA PHE A 409 18.84 23.41 14.94
C PHE A 409 19.51 22.61 16.06
N LEU A 410 20.08 23.29 17.07
CA LEU A 410 20.71 22.63 18.21
C LEU A 410 19.70 21.86 19.06
N GLU A 411 18.51 22.40 19.28
CA GLU A 411 17.42 21.70 19.97
C GLU A 411 17.01 20.42 19.21
N ILE A 412 16.92 20.46 17.87
CA ILE A 412 16.68 19.27 17.05
C ILE A 412 17.78 18.23 17.23
N VAL A 413 19.06 18.66 17.22
CA VAL A 413 20.20 17.75 17.43
C VAL A 413 20.14 17.10 18.82
N GLU A 414 19.95 17.91 19.87
CA GLU A 414 19.85 17.40 21.25
C GLU A 414 18.69 16.41 21.41
N GLY A 415 17.55 16.74 20.85
CA GLY A 415 16.38 15.89 20.92
C GLY A 415 16.54 14.57 20.18
N ILE A 416 17.17 14.56 18.98
CA ILE A 416 17.46 13.30 18.25
C ILE A 416 18.49 12.47 19.03
N ALA A 417 19.55 13.10 19.56
CA ALA A 417 20.57 12.40 20.35
C ALA A 417 19.95 11.79 21.63
N ALA A 418 19.09 12.52 22.33
CA ALA A 418 18.39 12.04 23.51
C ALA A 418 17.46 10.84 23.20
N LYS A 419 16.69 10.88 22.11
CA LYS A 419 15.83 9.76 21.67
C LYS A 419 16.63 8.49 21.36
N ARG A 420 17.86 8.64 20.88
CA ARG A 420 18.76 7.50 20.59
C ARG A 420 19.61 7.07 21.77
N GLY A 421 19.43 7.68 22.94
CA GLY A 421 20.17 7.36 24.15
C GLY A 421 21.69 7.66 24.03
N ILE A 422 22.06 8.66 23.22
CA ILE A 422 23.44 9.07 23.06
C ILE A 422 23.80 10.00 24.22
N CYS A 423 24.59 9.49 25.16
CA CYS A 423 25.10 10.26 26.28
C CYS A 423 26.42 10.96 25.85
N CYS A 424 26.37 12.26 25.65
CA CYS A 424 27.57 13.07 25.47
C CYS A 424 27.40 14.44 26.16
N ASP A 425 28.53 15.12 26.43
CA ASP A 425 28.47 16.48 26.95
C ASP A 425 27.72 17.42 26.00
N LYS A 426 26.74 18.15 26.52
CA LYS A 426 25.88 19.04 25.73
C LYS A 426 26.65 20.11 24.97
N GLU A 427 27.67 20.71 25.60
CA GLU A 427 28.42 21.76 24.94
C GLU A 427 29.34 21.19 23.84
N LYS A 428 29.90 20.00 24.06
CA LYS A 428 30.64 19.27 23.03
C LYS A 428 29.74 18.90 21.85
N LEU A 429 28.52 18.38 22.12
CA LEU A 429 27.53 18.04 21.11
C LEU A 429 27.18 19.25 20.24
N LYS A 430 26.86 20.38 20.86
CA LYS A 430 26.53 21.63 20.16
C LYS A 430 27.68 22.12 19.29
N ARG A 431 28.91 22.13 19.81
CA ARG A 431 30.05 22.57 19.06
C ARG A 431 30.32 21.70 17.83
N GLU A 432 30.28 20.39 17.98
CA GLU A 432 30.51 19.48 16.87
C GLU A 432 29.35 19.52 15.84
N ALA A 433 28.09 19.69 16.29
CA ALA A 433 26.94 19.87 15.41
C ALA A 433 27.08 21.16 14.56
N LEU A 434 27.57 22.25 15.13
CA LEU A 434 27.78 23.49 14.37
C LEU A 434 28.95 23.36 13.36
N LYS A 435 30.02 22.60 13.68
CA LYS A 435 31.06 22.30 12.70
C LYS A 435 30.48 21.46 11.54
N TRP A 436 29.66 20.45 11.85
CA TRP A 436 29.02 19.60 10.85
C TRP A 436 28.15 20.43 9.92
N GLU A 437 27.31 21.33 10.48
CA GLU A 437 26.47 22.24 9.69
C GLU A 437 27.29 23.06 8.68
N MET A 438 28.46 23.58 9.10
CA MET A 438 29.33 24.38 8.23
C MET A 438 29.92 23.57 7.07
N TRP A 439 30.13 22.26 7.27
CA TRP A 439 30.72 21.40 6.26
C TRP A 439 29.70 20.72 5.36
N TYR A 440 28.46 20.54 5.84
CA TYR A 440 27.42 19.79 5.16
C TYR A 440 26.10 20.58 5.10
N ASN A 441 25.67 20.95 3.90
CA ASN A 441 24.31 21.38 3.52
C ASN A 441 23.53 22.37 4.41
N GLY A 442 24.15 23.06 5.37
CA GLY A 442 23.50 24.03 6.25
C GLY A 442 22.55 23.41 7.29
N ARG A 443 21.72 24.27 7.91
CA ARG A 443 20.83 23.88 9.02
C ARG A 443 19.55 23.25 8.50
N SER A 444 19.35 21.98 8.81
CA SER A 444 18.08 21.29 8.56
C SER A 444 17.93 20.07 9.50
N PRO A 445 16.71 19.60 9.76
CA PRO A 445 16.48 18.33 10.46
C PRO A 445 17.20 17.14 9.83
N ARG A 446 17.35 17.14 8.49
CA ARG A 446 18.12 16.12 7.78
C ARG A 446 19.60 16.17 8.17
N THR A 447 20.19 17.35 8.16
CA THR A 447 21.59 17.57 8.58
C THR A 447 21.80 17.18 10.03
N ALA A 448 20.85 17.53 10.92
CA ALA A 448 20.88 17.13 12.33
C ALA A 448 20.86 15.60 12.49
N ARG A 449 19.98 14.90 11.75
CA ARG A 449 19.90 13.43 11.77
C ARG A 449 21.21 12.80 11.27
N GLN A 450 21.74 13.28 10.15
CA GLN A 450 23.00 12.79 9.58
C GLN A 450 24.17 12.96 10.54
N PHE A 451 24.22 14.09 11.26
CA PHE A 451 25.21 14.32 12.29
C PHE A 451 25.09 13.30 13.44
N VAL A 452 23.87 13.08 13.93
CA VAL A 452 23.65 12.12 15.02
C VAL A 452 23.92 10.68 14.57
N ASP A 453 23.58 10.31 13.31
CA ASP A 453 23.92 9.02 12.70
C ASP A 453 25.45 8.81 12.68
N TRP A 454 26.20 9.84 12.27
CA TRP A 454 27.67 9.82 12.27
C TRP A 454 28.20 9.72 13.69
N LEU A 455 27.65 10.47 14.64
CA LEU A 455 28.08 10.46 16.05
C LEU A 455 27.86 9.07 16.67
N GLU A 456 26.76 8.42 16.38
CA GLU A 456 26.43 7.08 16.84
C GLU A 456 27.44 6.03 16.34
N GLY A 457 27.82 6.12 15.05
CA GLY A 457 28.84 5.24 14.44
C GLY A 457 30.25 5.47 14.99
N ASN A 458 30.55 6.67 15.50
CA ASN A 458 31.86 7.07 16.01
C ASN A 458 31.91 7.23 17.54
N ARG A 459 31.12 6.45 18.29
CA ARG A 459 31.05 6.54 19.77
C ARG A 459 32.42 6.50 20.46
N THR A 460 33.40 5.82 19.90
CA THR A 460 34.77 5.75 20.41
C THR A 460 35.57 7.06 20.35
N VAL A 461 35.20 7.99 19.44
CA VAL A 461 35.88 9.28 19.26
C VAL A 461 35.34 10.37 20.19
N VAL A 462 34.14 10.18 20.77
CA VAL A 462 33.44 11.19 21.56
C VAL A 462 33.54 10.94 23.07
N SER A 463 33.92 9.74 23.50
CA SER A 463 34.13 9.36 24.90
C SER A 463 35.55 9.66 25.44
N SER A 464 36.42 10.20 24.62
CA SER A 464 37.73 10.78 24.97
C SER A 464 37.63 12.33 24.85
#